data_6eb8e7b8fbfc35795783a09d196a25a5
#
_entry.id   6eb8e7b8fbfc35795783a09d196a25a5
#
_cell.length_a   1.000
_cell.length_b   1.000
_cell.length_c   1.000
_cell.angle_alpha   90.00
_cell.angle_beta   90.00
_cell.angle_gamma   90.00
#
_symmetry.space_group_name_H-M   'P 1'
#
loop_
_entity.id
_entity.type
_entity.pdbx_description
1 polymer ?
#
loop_
_entity_poly.entity_id
_entity_poly.type
_entity_poly.pdbx_seq_one_letter_code
_entity_poly.pdbx_strand_id
1 'polypeptide(L)'
;IFNYQTMPQAFQARKFFIPKTDPKQEVYKPVPYYFGTLSTQDAADQIAEESSLTKGDVLNVLDRYQRYVIKNLQKGYKVELLGFGTVYNRFVTEKGVATAPEVKATHIRTIVPGFSPSYTILNGARRYSLLGEKTSLLKVTILGTPVEEGGGSDSESPDEI
;
A
#
# COMPACT_ATOMS: atom_id res chain seq x y z
N ILE A 1 14.11 23.10 11.95
CA ILE A 1 14.33 21.63 12.02
C ILE A 1 12.99 21.05 12.38
N PHE A 2 12.18 20.72 11.36
CA PHE A 2 10.93 19.99 11.57
C PHE A 2 11.31 18.57 11.97
N ASN A 3 11.04 18.25 13.22
CA ASN A 3 11.09 16.90 13.73
C ASN A 3 9.93 16.15 13.05
N TYR A 4 10.22 15.39 12.00
CA TYR A 4 9.30 14.38 11.50
C TYR A 4 9.16 13.28 12.56
N GLN A 5 8.45 13.61 13.61
CA GLN A 5 7.98 12.61 14.54
C GLN A 5 7.10 11.70 13.69
N THR A 6 7.58 10.49 13.43
CA THR A 6 6.90 9.50 12.62
C THR A 6 5.50 9.31 13.15
N MET A 7 4.51 9.89 12.46
CA MET A 7 3.11 9.64 12.80
C MET A 7 2.86 8.14 12.67
N PRO A 8 2.30 7.51 13.68
CA PRO A 8 2.04 6.07 13.62
C PRO A 8 1.03 5.77 12.51
N GLN A 9 1.20 4.62 11.84
CA GLN A 9 0.20 4.12 10.92
C GLN A 9 -1.06 3.74 11.71
N ALA A 10 -2.15 4.43 11.45
CA ALA A 10 -3.41 4.15 12.11
C ALA A 10 -4.06 2.86 11.57
N PHE A 11 -4.70 2.11 12.45
CA PHE A 11 -5.50 0.94 12.10
C PHE A 11 -6.80 0.88 12.92
N GLN A 12 -7.80 0.21 12.38
CA GLN A 12 -9.08 -0.03 13.07
C GLN A 12 -9.43 -1.51 13.04
N ALA A 13 -10.21 -1.96 14.02
CA ALA A 13 -10.77 -3.30 14.02
C ALA A 13 -11.98 -3.35 13.08
N ARG A 14 -11.98 -4.25 12.11
CA ARG A 14 -13.10 -4.46 11.19
C ARG A 14 -13.62 -5.88 11.30
N LYS A 15 -14.95 -6.00 11.30
CA LYS A 15 -15.65 -7.28 11.33
C LYS A 15 -15.55 -7.99 9.98
N PHE A 16 -15.25 -9.28 10.01
CA PHE A 16 -15.25 -10.17 8.87
C PHE A 16 -16.02 -11.44 9.21
N PHE A 17 -16.55 -12.09 8.19
CA PHE A 17 -17.15 -13.39 8.32
C PHE A 17 -16.22 -14.47 7.78
N ILE A 18 -16.08 -15.59 8.48
CA ILE A 18 -15.31 -16.72 7.99
C ILE A 18 -16.15 -17.42 6.92
N PRO A 19 -15.67 -17.51 5.66
CA PRO A 19 -16.39 -18.24 4.62
C PRO A 19 -16.49 -19.73 4.97
N LYS A 20 -17.62 -20.35 4.61
CA LYS A 20 -17.89 -21.80 4.79
C LYS A 20 -18.09 -22.27 6.24
N THR A 21 -18.38 -21.41 7.19
CA THR A 21 -18.86 -21.79 8.52
C THR A 21 -20.38 -21.65 8.57
N ASP A 22 -21.08 -22.62 9.18
CA ASP A 22 -22.49 -22.56 9.46
C ASP A 22 -22.72 -22.93 10.96
N PRO A 23 -23.21 -22.00 11.82
CA PRO A 23 -23.49 -20.59 11.51
C PRO A 23 -22.24 -19.77 11.18
N LYS A 24 -22.39 -18.67 10.42
CA LYS A 24 -21.29 -17.77 10.04
C LYS A 24 -20.59 -17.23 11.29
N GLN A 25 -19.34 -17.60 11.46
CA GLN A 25 -18.53 -17.07 12.57
C GLN A 25 -18.01 -15.66 12.24
N GLU A 26 -18.13 -14.77 13.19
CA GLU A 26 -17.62 -13.40 13.11
C GLU A 26 -16.22 -13.33 13.72
N VAL A 27 -15.32 -12.63 13.03
CA VAL A 27 -13.97 -12.34 13.53
C VAL A 27 -13.63 -10.88 13.26
N TYR A 28 -12.83 -10.30 14.13
CA TYR A 28 -12.29 -8.95 13.93
C TYR A 28 -10.83 -9.04 13.49
N LYS A 29 -10.47 -8.25 12.46
CA LYS A 29 -9.10 -8.15 11.97
C LYS A 29 -8.69 -6.69 11.90
N PRO A 30 -7.40 -6.38 12.15
CA PRO A 30 -6.88 -5.05 11.93
C PRO A 30 -6.89 -4.74 10.44
N VAL A 31 -7.38 -3.56 10.09
CA VAL A 31 -7.30 -2.99 8.74
C VAL A 31 -6.70 -1.60 8.82
N PRO A 32 -5.92 -1.17 7.83
CA PRO A 32 -5.39 0.18 7.80
C PRO A 32 -6.51 1.23 7.87
N TYR A 33 -6.27 2.30 8.60
CA TYR A 33 -7.09 3.50 8.58
C TYR A 33 -6.35 4.59 7.81
N TYR A 34 -7.01 5.21 6.86
CA TYR A 34 -6.44 6.26 6.02
C TYR A 34 -7.06 7.60 6.37
N PHE A 35 -6.25 8.62 6.66
CA PHE A 35 -6.70 9.98 6.94
C PHE A 35 -7.10 10.74 5.67
N GLY A 36 -6.80 10.19 4.50
CA GLY A 36 -7.14 10.77 3.21
C GLY A 36 -6.20 10.30 2.12
N THR A 37 -6.27 10.95 0.97
CA THR A 37 -5.39 10.71 -0.18
C THR A 37 -4.67 12.00 -0.51
N LEU A 38 -3.35 11.98 -0.50
CA LEU A 38 -2.53 13.09 -0.97
C LEU A 38 -2.48 13.07 -2.50
N SER A 39 -2.64 14.23 -3.09
CA SER A 39 -2.61 14.42 -4.55
C SER A 39 -1.19 14.66 -5.07
N THR A 40 -1.02 14.60 -6.39
CA THR A 40 0.24 15.01 -7.03
C THR A 40 0.54 16.50 -6.80
N GLN A 41 -0.49 17.33 -6.60
CA GLN A 41 -0.31 18.74 -6.28
C GLN A 41 0.30 18.92 -4.89
N ASP A 42 -0.19 18.17 -3.89
CA ASP A 42 0.36 18.19 -2.53
C ASP A 42 1.83 17.74 -2.52
N ALA A 43 2.15 16.69 -3.30
CA ALA A 43 3.53 16.25 -3.47
C ALA A 43 4.41 17.34 -4.12
N ALA A 44 3.89 18.04 -5.14
CA ALA A 44 4.63 19.10 -5.80
C ALA A 44 4.87 20.31 -4.90
N ASP A 45 3.91 20.67 -4.04
CA ASP A 45 4.07 21.71 -3.04
C ASP A 45 5.16 21.35 -2.03
N GLN A 46 5.10 20.16 -1.47
CA GLN A 46 6.09 19.70 -0.49
C GLN A 46 7.50 19.62 -1.09
N ILE A 47 7.65 19.04 -2.30
CA ILE A 47 8.96 18.95 -2.96
C ILE A 47 9.53 20.35 -3.27
N ALA A 48 8.69 21.30 -3.67
CA ALA A 48 9.12 22.67 -3.93
C ALA A 48 9.59 23.37 -2.63
N GLU A 49 8.95 23.12 -1.49
CA GLU A 49 9.36 23.64 -0.20
C GLU A 49 10.71 23.04 0.28
N GLU A 50 10.98 21.78 -0.05
CA GLU A 50 12.18 21.03 0.36
C GLU A 50 13.35 21.17 -0.62
N SER A 51 13.15 21.81 -1.79
CA SER A 51 14.14 21.91 -2.85
C SER A 51 14.24 23.34 -3.42
N SER A 52 15.16 23.54 -4.34
CA SER A 52 15.30 24.80 -5.10
C SER A 52 14.40 24.87 -6.34
N LEU A 53 13.54 23.85 -6.54
CA LEU A 53 12.63 23.78 -7.70
C LEU A 53 11.36 24.57 -7.41
N THR A 54 10.77 25.14 -8.47
CA THR A 54 9.40 25.66 -8.36
C THR A 54 8.37 24.54 -8.45
N LYS A 55 7.19 24.77 -7.90
CA LYS A 55 6.05 23.82 -8.05
C LYS A 55 5.81 23.45 -9.53
N GLY A 56 5.94 24.42 -10.44
CA GLY A 56 5.77 24.20 -11.88
C GLY A 56 6.81 23.26 -12.46
N ASP A 57 8.06 23.38 -12.04
CA ASP A 57 9.14 22.48 -12.46
C ASP A 57 8.88 21.05 -11.99
N VAL A 58 8.47 20.89 -10.74
CA VAL A 58 8.16 19.58 -10.17
C VAL A 58 7.00 18.92 -10.93
N LEU A 59 5.90 19.64 -11.16
CA LEU A 59 4.75 19.12 -11.91
C LEU A 59 5.14 18.72 -13.34
N ASN A 60 5.98 19.51 -14.02
CA ASN A 60 6.46 19.19 -15.35
C ASN A 60 7.27 17.86 -15.36
N VAL A 61 8.15 17.66 -14.40
CA VAL A 61 8.92 16.41 -14.27
C VAL A 61 8.00 15.22 -14.01
N LEU A 62 7.03 15.35 -13.09
CA LEU A 62 6.08 14.29 -12.76
C LEU A 62 5.18 13.92 -13.94
N ASP A 63 4.70 14.92 -14.70
CA ASP A 63 3.90 14.66 -15.92
C ASP A 63 4.71 13.92 -17.00
N ARG A 64 5.97 14.32 -17.21
CA ARG A 64 6.86 13.61 -18.15
C ARG A 64 7.17 12.20 -17.70
N TYR A 65 7.36 11.98 -16.40
CA TYR A 65 7.58 10.66 -15.85
C TYR A 65 6.33 9.77 -16.01
N GLN A 66 5.14 10.30 -15.75
CA GLN A 66 3.88 9.60 -15.99
C GLN A 66 3.75 9.16 -17.46
N ARG A 67 4.02 10.06 -18.40
CA ARG A 67 4.00 9.73 -19.84
C ARG A 67 5.03 8.68 -20.21
N TYR A 68 6.22 8.73 -19.62
CA TYR A 68 7.25 7.71 -19.80
C TYR A 68 6.74 6.33 -19.37
N VAL A 69 6.14 6.24 -18.18
CA VAL A 69 5.57 5.00 -17.64
C VAL A 69 4.50 4.44 -18.58
N ILE A 70 3.49 5.26 -18.93
CA ILE A 70 2.38 4.85 -19.80
C ILE A 70 2.90 4.35 -21.16
N LYS A 71 3.78 5.11 -21.81
CA LYS A 71 4.32 4.77 -23.13
C LYS A 71 5.07 3.43 -23.12
N ASN A 72 5.80 3.15 -22.06
CA ASN A 72 6.56 1.89 -21.98
C ASN A 72 5.67 0.71 -21.58
N LEU A 73 4.66 0.91 -20.74
CA LEU A 73 3.63 -0.11 -20.50
C LEU A 73 2.88 -0.49 -21.78
N GLN A 74 2.53 0.49 -22.64
CA GLN A 74 1.90 0.23 -23.94
C GLN A 74 2.80 -0.60 -24.89
N LYS A 75 4.11 -0.50 -24.76
CA LYS A 75 5.09 -1.31 -25.49
C LYS A 75 5.31 -2.70 -24.89
N GLY A 76 4.65 -3.02 -23.78
CA GLY A 76 4.78 -4.32 -23.11
C GLY A 76 5.91 -4.42 -22.11
N TYR A 77 6.59 -3.32 -21.77
CA TYR A 77 7.61 -3.32 -20.73
C TYR A 77 6.99 -3.25 -19.34
N LYS A 78 7.68 -3.82 -18.37
CA LYS A 78 7.48 -3.50 -16.96
C LYS A 78 8.31 -2.26 -16.62
N VAL A 79 7.78 -1.38 -15.80
CA VAL A 79 8.45 -0.11 -15.44
C VAL A 79 8.64 -0.05 -13.94
N GLU A 80 9.89 0.13 -13.52
CA GLU A 80 10.20 0.39 -12.12
C GLU A 80 9.77 1.80 -11.72
N LEU A 81 9.15 1.93 -10.54
CA LEU A 81 8.72 3.20 -9.97
C LEU A 81 9.65 3.60 -8.82
N LEU A 82 10.73 4.28 -9.11
CA LEU A 82 11.60 5.00 -8.14
C LEU A 82 11.93 4.18 -6.87
N GLY A 83 12.17 2.87 -7.00
CA GLY A 83 12.44 1.99 -5.87
C GLY A 83 11.20 1.50 -5.11
N PHE A 84 10.02 2.05 -5.33
CA PHE A 84 8.77 1.59 -4.69
C PHE A 84 8.36 0.18 -5.12
N GLY A 85 8.59 -0.13 -6.37
CA GLY A 85 8.19 -1.39 -6.97
C GLY A 85 8.13 -1.30 -8.48
N THR A 86 7.39 -2.20 -9.09
CA THR A 86 7.27 -2.30 -10.54
C THR A 86 5.82 -2.31 -10.97
N VAL A 87 5.49 -1.47 -11.95
CA VAL A 87 4.20 -1.50 -12.64
C VAL A 87 4.31 -2.38 -13.88
N TYR A 88 3.29 -3.15 -14.14
CA TYR A 88 3.21 -4.07 -15.28
C TYR A 88 1.78 -4.21 -15.78
N ASN A 89 1.62 -4.69 -17.01
CA ASN A 89 0.32 -4.99 -17.57
C ASN A 89 -0.21 -6.31 -17.06
N ARG A 90 -1.45 -6.34 -16.62
CA ARG A 90 -2.21 -7.54 -16.28
C ARG A 90 -3.41 -7.64 -17.21
N PHE A 91 -3.61 -8.83 -17.80
CA PHE A 91 -4.77 -9.09 -18.62
C PHE A 91 -5.94 -9.59 -17.80
N VAL A 92 -7.10 -9.03 -18.04
CA VAL A 92 -8.37 -9.61 -17.64
C VAL A 92 -8.87 -10.40 -18.84
N THR A 93 -8.95 -11.72 -18.69
CA THR A 93 -9.27 -12.65 -19.77
C THR A 93 -10.66 -13.26 -19.59
N GLU A 94 -11.20 -13.81 -20.66
CA GLU A 94 -12.36 -14.70 -20.64
C GLU A 94 -11.99 -16.10 -20.12
N LYS A 95 -12.96 -17.03 -20.18
CA LYS A 95 -12.68 -18.44 -19.83
C LYS A 95 -11.54 -18.98 -20.68
N GLY A 96 -10.68 -19.80 -20.09
CA GLY A 96 -9.60 -20.47 -20.80
C GLY A 96 -10.12 -21.41 -21.89
N VAL A 97 -9.27 -21.70 -22.86
CA VAL A 97 -9.47 -22.65 -23.95
C VAL A 97 -8.66 -23.93 -23.71
N ALA A 98 -9.00 -25.02 -24.40
CA ALA A 98 -8.41 -26.32 -24.13
C ALA A 98 -6.96 -26.45 -24.58
N THR A 99 -6.58 -25.78 -25.68
CA THR A 99 -5.25 -25.91 -26.30
C THR A 99 -4.58 -24.54 -26.53
N ALA A 100 -3.28 -24.50 -26.45
CA ALA A 100 -2.49 -23.26 -26.63
C ALA A 100 -2.71 -22.56 -27.99
N PRO A 101 -2.83 -23.28 -29.13
CA PRO A 101 -3.11 -22.65 -30.43
C PRO A 101 -4.47 -21.95 -30.53
N GLU A 102 -5.42 -22.31 -29.70
CA GLU A 102 -6.75 -21.67 -29.67
C GLU A 102 -6.74 -20.29 -28.98
N VAL A 103 -5.69 -19.96 -28.25
CA VAL A 103 -5.57 -18.66 -27.56
C VAL A 103 -5.44 -17.54 -28.60
N LYS A 104 -6.37 -16.58 -28.54
CA LYS A 104 -6.41 -15.40 -29.43
C LYS A 104 -6.44 -14.11 -28.62
N ALA A 105 -6.01 -13.02 -29.25
CA ALA A 105 -6.07 -11.69 -28.64
C ALA A 105 -7.49 -11.29 -28.23
N THR A 106 -8.52 -11.78 -28.90
CA THR A 106 -9.94 -11.56 -28.59
C THR A 106 -10.37 -12.13 -27.23
N HIS A 107 -9.60 -13.05 -26.64
CA HIS A 107 -9.85 -13.56 -25.30
C HIS A 107 -9.41 -12.60 -24.19
N ILE A 108 -8.69 -11.52 -24.55
CA ILE A 108 -8.30 -10.46 -23.60
C ILE A 108 -9.41 -9.44 -23.59
N ARG A 109 -10.14 -9.34 -22.46
CA ARG A 109 -11.24 -8.36 -22.28
C ARG A 109 -10.71 -6.95 -22.10
N THR A 110 -9.67 -6.82 -21.25
CA THR A 110 -9.05 -5.53 -20.97
C THR A 110 -7.65 -5.72 -20.39
N ILE A 111 -6.86 -4.66 -20.48
CA ILE A 111 -5.53 -4.58 -19.88
C ILE A 111 -5.62 -3.60 -18.70
N VAL A 112 -5.19 -4.03 -17.52
CA VAL A 112 -5.17 -3.18 -16.33
C VAL A 112 -3.75 -3.10 -15.78
N PRO A 113 -3.33 -1.94 -15.25
CA PRO A 113 -2.04 -1.84 -14.59
C PRO A 113 -2.05 -2.65 -13.30
N GLY A 114 -1.05 -3.47 -13.09
CA GLY A 114 -0.75 -4.14 -11.84
C GLY A 114 0.46 -3.49 -11.19
N PHE A 115 0.56 -3.57 -9.88
CA PHE A 115 1.70 -3.09 -9.12
C PHE A 115 2.27 -4.22 -8.26
N SER A 116 3.60 -4.37 -8.30
CA SER A 116 4.33 -5.27 -7.42
C SER A 116 5.30 -4.44 -6.58
N PRO A 117 5.11 -4.36 -5.25
CA PRO A 117 6.01 -3.61 -4.39
C PRO A 117 7.41 -4.22 -4.40
N SER A 118 8.44 -3.39 -4.19
CA SER A 118 9.82 -3.86 -4.01
C SER A 118 9.93 -4.74 -2.77
N TYR A 119 10.64 -5.83 -2.88
CA TYR A 119 10.91 -6.76 -1.78
C TYR A 119 12.29 -7.38 -1.89
N THR A 120 12.82 -7.85 -0.77
CA THR A 120 13.99 -8.71 -0.70
C THR A 120 13.56 -10.12 -0.30
N ILE A 121 14.36 -11.11 -0.65
CA ILE A 121 14.13 -12.49 -0.20
C ILE A 121 15.09 -12.77 0.96
N LEU A 122 14.53 -13.11 2.11
CA LEU A 122 15.29 -13.52 3.28
C LEU A 122 14.72 -14.84 3.80
N ASN A 123 15.57 -15.87 3.88
CA ASN A 123 15.16 -17.22 4.30
C ASN A 123 13.96 -17.78 3.52
N GLY A 124 13.90 -17.54 2.21
CA GLY A 124 12.79 -17.99 1.34
C GLY A 124 11.49 -17.18 1.44
N ALA A 125 11.40 -16.20 2.34
CA ALA A 125 10.25 -15.32 2.49
C ALA A 125 10.50 -13.93 1.90
N ARG A 126 9.44 -13.31 1.35
CA ARG A 126 9.50 -11.93 0.86
C ARG A 126 9.42 -10.95 2.03
N ARG A 127 10.37 -10.03 2.10
CA ARG A 127 10.35 -8.89 3.02
C ARG A 127 10.16 -7.58 2.26
N TYR A 128 9.18 -6.84 2.66
CA TYR A 128 8.85 -5.52 2.11
C TYR A 128 9.39 -4.45 3.05
N SER A 129 10.53 -3.87 2.70
CA SER A 129 11.28 -2.94 3.57
C SER A 129 11.00 -1.46 3.30
N LEU A 130 10.12 -1.14 2.34
CA LEU A 130 9.88 0.24 1.90
C LEU A 130 9.43 1.16 3.04
N LEU A 131 8.57 0.67 3.93
CA LEU A 131 8.05 1.44 5.07
C LEU A 131 8.92 1.31 6.33
N GLY A 132 9.99 0.51 6.27
CA GLY A 132 10.88 0.24 7.40
C GLY A 132 10.29 -0.71 8.45
N GLU A 133 11.16 -1.29 9.28
CA GLU A 133 10.76 -2.23 10.33
C GLU A 133 10.19 -1.53 11.59
N LYS A 134 10.31 -0.21 11.68
CA LYS A 134 9.97 0.60 12.87
C LYS A 134 8.73 1.47 12.68
N THR A 135 7.82 1.11 11.77
CA THR A 135 6.56 1.84 11.65
C THR A 135 5.73 1.59 12.91
N SER A 136 5.54 2.61 13.73
CA SER A 136 4.67 2.53 14.89
C SER A 136 3.21 2.41 14.45
N LEU A 137 2.40 1.67 15.21
CA LEU A 137 0.99 1.43 14.92
C LEU A 137 0.12 2.08 15.99
N LEU A 138 -0.96 2.73 15.58
CA LEU A 138 -1.93 3.37 16.46
C LEU A 138 -3.33 2.85 16.15
N LYS A 139 -3.99 2.28 17.16
CA LYS A 139 -5.39 1.88 17.05
C LYS A 139 -6.29 3.09 17.13
N VAL A 140 -7.24 3.17 16.22
CA VAL A 140 -8.22 4.26 16.17
C VAL A 140 -9.65 3.71 16.11
N THR A 141 -10.62 4.54 16.51
CA THR A 141 -12.04 4.27 16.34
C THR A 141 -12.43 4.38 14.86
N ILE A 142 -13.68 4.06 14.53
CA ILE A 142 -14.25 4.26 13.18
C ILE A 142 -14.17 5.72 12.74
N LEU A 143 -14.21 6.67 13.68
CA LEU A 143 -14.08 8.11 13.40
C LEU A 143 -12.63 8.62 13.40
N GLY A 144 -11.63 7.73 13.55
CA GLY A 144 -10.21 8.08 13.52
C GLY A 144 -9.66 8.64 14.84
N THR A 145 -10.44 8.60 15.95
CA THR A 145 -9.95 8.99 17.27
C THR A 145 -9.03 7.91 17.85
N PRO A 146 -7.85 8.26 18.42
CA PRO A 146 -6.98 7.31 19.08
C PRO A 146 -7.70 6.53 20.18
N VAL A 147 -7.42 5.24 20.30
CA VAL A 147 -7.89 4.40 21.39
C VAL A 147 -6.70 4.14 22.31
N GLU A 148 -6.80 4.56 23.57
CA GLU A 148 -5.80 4.19 24.55
C GLU A 148 -5.90 2.67 24.78
N GLU A 149 -4.86 1.95 24.42
CA GLU A 149 -4.70 0.55 24.84
C GLU A 149 -4.29 0.62 26.31
N GLY A 150 -5.23 0.31 27.20
CA GLY A 150 -4.98 0.27 28.64
C GLY A 150 -3.79 -0.63 28.92
N GLY A 151 -2.69 -0.04 29.33
CA GLY A 151 -1.55 -0.76 29.85
C GLY A 151 -1.99 -1.54 31.07
N GLY A 152 -2.07 -2.86 30.93
CA GLY A 152 -2.15 -3.76 32.07
C GLY A 152 -0.86 -3.61 32.88
N SER A 153 -0.89 -2.73 33.86
CA SER A 153 0.10 -2.69 34.90
C SER A 153 -0.27 -3.78 35.91
N ASP A 154 0.24 -4.96 35.71
CA ASP A 154 0.37 -5.93 36.80
C ASP A 154 1.46 -5.42 37.72
N SER A 155 1.08 -4.56 38.66
CA SER A 155 1.85 -4.33 39.86
C SER A 155 1.43 -5.38 40.89
N GLU A 156 2.09 -6.54 40.86
CA GLU A 156 2.16 -7.39 42.05
C GLU A 156 2.90 -6.62 43.14
N SER A 157 2.17 -6.24 44.17
CA SER A 157 2.75 -5.87 45.45
C SER A 157 3.31 -7.13 46.11
N PRO A 158 4.57 -7.15 46.56
CA PRO A 158 5.00 -8.19 47.48
C PRO A 158 4.40 -7.92 48.86
N ASP A 159 3.69 -8.91 49.39
CA ASP A 159 3.25 -8.96 50.79
C ASP A 159 4.48 -8.95 51.69
N GLU A 160 4.53 -7.94 52.55
CA GLU A 160 5.38 -7.96 53.75
C GLU A 160 4.71 -8.75 54.87
N ILE A 161 5.45 -9.65 55.43
CA ILE A 161 5.29 -10.16 56.80
C ILE A 161 6.34 -9.52 57.68
#